data_d41286244f8362cdea2912d540236943
#
_entry.id   d41286244f8362cdea2912d540236943
#
_cell.length_a   1.000
_cell.length_b   1.000
_cell.length_c   1.000
_cell.angle_alpha   90.00
_cell.angle_beta   90.00
_cell.angle_gamma   90.00
#
_symmetry.space_group_name_H-M   'P 1'
#
loop_
_entity.id
_entity.type
_entity.pdbx_description
1 polymer ?
#
loop_
_entity_poly.entity_id
_entity_poly.type
_entity_poly.pdbx_seq_one_letter_code
_entity_poly.pdbx_strand_id
1 'polypeptide(L)'
;MSEAGWQVLIQRRPEKVLRRLPRSLLQRIRDALRGLAENPRPPGCVKLAGRADLYRLRVGDWRISYAVEEAARRVVILEIAPRGDAYRNL
;
A
#
# COMPACT_ATOMS: atom_id res chain seq x y z
N MET A 1 9.12 19.84 -2.38
CA MET A 1 9.46 19.00 -1.26
C MET A 1 8.21 18.68 -0.44
N SER A 2 8.08 17.47 -0.05
CA SER A 2 6.90 17.06 0.68
C SER A 2 7.04 17.35 2.16
N GLU A 3 6.03 17.97 2.73
CA GLU A 3 5.95 18.14 4.16
C GLU A 3 5.37 16.92 4.86
N ALA A 4 4.97 15.94 4.09
CA ALA A 4 4.34 14.75 4.62
C ALA A 4 5.26 13.98 5.55
N GLY A 5 6.51 13.94 5.22
CA GLY A 5 7.47 13.34 6.09
C GLY A 5 7.50 11.82 6.12
N TRP A 6 6.71 11.16 5.29
CA TRP A 6 6.71 9.71 5.21
C TRP A 6 7.29 9.27 3.87
N GLN A 7 8.29 8.41 3.92
CA GLN A 7 8.87 7.82 2.73
C GLN A 7 8.08 6.56 2.37
N VAL A 8 7.76 6.40 1.09
CA VAL A 8 7.06 5.21 0.62
C VAL A 8 8.03 4.37 -0.18
N LEU A 9 8.30 3.17 0.30
CA LEU A 9 9.17 2.22 -0.38
C LEU A 9 8.33 1.08 -0.91
N ILE A 10 8.56 0.71 -2.17
CA ILE A 10 7.79 -0.35 -2.81
C ILE A 10 8.73 -1.53 -3.02
N GLN A 11 8.38 -2.68 -2.44
CA GLN A 11 9.19 -3.87 -2.61
C GLN A 11 9.09 -4.39 -4.04
N ARG A 12 9.97 -5.31 -4.38
CA ARG A 12 10.10 -5.80 -5.76
C ARG A 12 8.82 -6.40 -6.30
N ARG A 13 8.15 -7.26 -5.54
CA ARG A 13 6.95 -7.91 -6.04
C ARG A 13 5.83 -6.92 -6.36
N PRO A 14 5.45 -6.04 -5.44
CA PRO A 14 4.42 -5.06 -5.79
C PRO A 14 4.86 -4.13 -6.91
N GLU A 15 6.14 -3.82 -7.01
CA GLU A 15 6.60 -2.99 -8.12
C GLU A 15 6.38 -3.68 -9.46
N LYS A 16 6.63 -4.99 -9.52
CA LYS A 16 6.38 -5.74 -10.74
C LYS A 16 4.90 -5.73 -11.11
N VAL A 17 4.04 -5.81 -10.11
CA VAL A 17 2.61 -5.76 -10.37
C VAL A 17 2.23 -4.41 -10.95
N LEU A 18 2.76 -3.32 -10.40
CA LEU A 18 2.47 -1.98 -10.90
C LEU A 18 2.80 -1.84 -12.38
N ARG A 19 3.89 -2.45 -12.82
CA ARG A 19 4.33 -2.34 -14.21
C ARG A 19 3.37 -3.02 -15.19
N ARG A 20 2.51 -3.90 -14.71
CA ARG A 20 1.60 -4.67 -15.55
C ARG A 20 0.17 -4.15 -15.53
N LEU A 21 -0.11 -3.14 -14.71
CA LEU A 21 -1.47 -2.67 -14.55
C LEU A 21 -1.90 -1.79 -15.73
N PRO A 22 -3.19 -1.86 -16.11
CA PRO A 22 -3.74 -0.90 -17.05
C PRO A 22 -3.55 0.52 -16.52
N ARG A 23 -3.44 1.47 -17.45
CA ARG A 23 -3.11 2.83 -17.09
C ARG A 23 -4.06 3.43 -16.04
N SER A 24 -5.36 3.27 -16.22
CA SER A 24 -6.32 3.88 -15.30
C SER A 24 -6.20 3.32 -13.90
N LEU A 25 -6.02 2.01 -13.79
CA LEU A 25 -5.86 1.37 -12.49
C LEU A 25 -4.52 1.77 -11.86
N LEU A 26 -3.48 1.80 -12.66
CA LEU A 26 -2.17 2.23 -12.17
C LEU A 26 -2.24 3.63 -11.57
N GLN A 27 -2.96 4.54 -12.23
CA GLN A 27 -3.08 5.89 -11.72
C GLN A 27 -3.80 5.92 -10.37
N ARG A 28 -4.88 5.13 -10.25
CA ARG A 28 -5.61 5.08 -8.98
C ARG A 28 -4.76 4.55 -7.86
N ILE A 29 -3.97 3.50 -8.14
CA ILE A 29 -3.12 2.93 -7.11
C ILE A 29 -2.00 3.88 -6.76
N ARG A 30 -1.40 4.55 -7.74
CA ARG A 30 -0.38 5.54 -7.47
C ARG A 30 -0.90 6.68 -6.60
N ASP A 31 -2.12 7.13 -6.85
CA ASP A 31 -2.70 8.18 -6.03
C ASP A 31 -2.86 7.72 -4.60
N ALA A 32 -3.27 6.46 -4.41
CA ALA A 32 -3.39 5.90 -3.07
C ALA A 32 -2.02 5.84 -2.37
N LEU A 33 -0.98 5.45 -3.10
CA LEU A 33 0.36 5.40 -2.53
C LEU A 33 0.86 6.78 -2.12
N ARG A 34 0.57 7.80 -2.94
CA ARG A 34 0.92 9.17 -2.56
C ARG A 34 0.19 9.59 -1.30
N GLY A 35 -1.06 9.17 -1.18
CA GLY A 35 -1.82 9.47 0.03
C GLY A 35 -1.20 8.87 1.27
N LEU A 36 -0.60 7.69 1.15
CA LEU A 36 0.06 7.07 2.28
C LEU A 36 1.29 7.86 2.74
N ALA A 37 1.93 8.60 1.84
CA ALA A 37 3.05 9.44 2.20
C ALA A 37 2.61 10.62 3.07
N GLU A 38 1.36 11.02 2.96
CA GLU A 38 0.81 12.10 3.75
C GLU A 38 0.15 11.59 5.02
N ASN A 39 -0.52 10.46 4.93
CA ASN A 39 -1.18 9.85 6.06
C ASN A 39 -1.11 8.34 5.91
N PRO A 40 -0.24 7.66 6.66
CA PRO A 40 -0.10 6.21 6.50
C PRO A 40 -1.30 5.43 7.02
N ARG A 41 -2.21 6.06 7.71
CA ARG A 41 -3.44 5.41 8.19
C ARG A 41 -4.66 6.17 7.70
N PRO A 42 -4.89 6.21 6.38
CA PRO A 42 -6.02 6.97 5.84
C PRO A 42 -7.34 6.31 6.17
N PRO A 43 -8.45 7.05 6.04
CA PRO A 43 -9.76 6.43 6.21
C PRO A 43 -9.90 5.23 5.27
N GLY A 44 -10.46 4.15 5.79
CA GLY A 44 -10.63 2.92 5.02
C GLY A 44 -9.50 1.92 5.16
N CYS A 45 -8.39 2.29 5.78
CA CYS A 45 -7.34 1.30 6.01
C CYS A 45 -7.74 0.39 7.18
N VAL A 46 -7.27 -0.83 7.13
CA VAL A 46 -7.57 -1.85 8.12
C VAL A 46 -6.28 -2.38 8.70
N LYS A 47 -6.20 -2.40 10.02
CA LYS A 47 -5.04 -3.00 10.68
C LYS A 47 -5.15 -4.51 10.59
N LEU A 48 -4.06 -5.16 10.19
CA LEU A 48 -4.06 -6.61 10.04
C LEU A 48 -3.73 -7.28 11.35
N ALA A 49 -4.39 -8.40 11.59
CA ALA A 49 -4.17 -9.16 12.82
C ALA A 49 -2.76 -9.75 12.82
N GLY A 50 -2.21 -9.93 14.03
CA GLY A 50 -0.95 -10.60 14.20
C GLY A 50 0.27 -9.70 14.22
N ARG A 51 0.18 -8.49 13.67
CA ARG A 51 1.31 -7.55 13.69
C ARG A 51 0.79 -6.14 13.83
N ALA A 52 1.39 -5.41 14.72
CA ALA A 52 0.92 -4.07 15.06
C ALA A 52 1.16 -3.05 13.94
N ASP A 53 2.13 -3.32 13.09
CA ASP A 53 2.56 -2.38 12.07
C ASP A 53 2.02 -2.66 10.66
N LEU A 54 1.18 -3.68 10.51
CA LEU A 54 0.66 -4.06 9.20
C LEU A 54 -0.73 -3.53 8.96
N TYR A 55 -0.94 -3.00 7.77
CA TYR A 55 -2.21 -2.43 7.36
C TYR A 55 -2.55 -2.82 5.93
N ARG A 56 -3.81 -2.68 5.60
CA ARG A 56 -4.31 -2.94 4.26
C ARG A 56 -5.23 -1.82 3.83
N LEU A 57 -5.05 -1.36 2.61
CA LEU A 57 -5.88 -0.32 2.01
C LEU A 57 -6.51 -0.85 0.75
N ARG A 58 -7.82 -0.65 0.60
CA ARG A 58 -8.54 -1.12 -0.55
C ARG A 58 -8.63 -0.02 -1.60
N VAL A 59 -8.37 -0.39 -2.86
CA VAL A 59 -8.49 0.51 -4.00
C VAL A 59 -9.30 -0.22 -5.06
N GLY A 60 -10.61 0.05 -5.13
CA GLY A 60 -11.49 -0.70 -6.01
C GLY A 60 -11.49 -2.17 -5.63
N ASP A 61 -11.17 -3.03 -6.59
CA ASP A 61 -11.09 -4.47 -6.36
C ASP A 61 -9.67 -4.91 -6.02
N TRP A 62 -8.79 -3.97 -5.72
CA TRP A 62 -7.42 -4.25 -5.41
C TRP A 62 -7.10 -3.93 -3.97
N ARG A 63 -6.06 -4.53 -3.44
CA ARG A 63 -5.62 -4.33 -2.07
C ARG A 63 -4.14 -4.02 -2.03
N ILE A 64 -3.79 -3.08 -1.17
CA ILE A 64 -2.41 -2.72 -0.91
C ILE A 64 -2.15 -3.10 0.53
N SER A 65 -1.18 -3.99 0.75
CA SER A 65 -0.75 -4.36 2.09
C SER A 65 0.58 -3.69 2.36
N TYR A 66 0.70 -3.08 3.53
CA TYR A 66 1.89 -2.31 3.82
C TYR A 66 2.21 -2.30 5.31
N ALA A 67 3.46 -1.98 5.61
CA ALA A 67 3.92 -1.81 6.98
C ALA A 67 4.20 -0.34 7.24
N VAL A 68 3.88 0.11 8.44
CA VAL A 68 4.15 1.49 8.86
C VAL A 68 5.27 1.44 9.89
N GLU A 69 6.44 1.96 9.52
CA GLU A 69 7.60 1.99 10.39
C GLU A 69 7.72 3.37 11.01
N GLU A 70 7.15 3.53 12.20
CA GLU A 70 7.05 4.83 12.85
C GLU A 70 8.40 5.50 13.06
N ALA A 71 9.35 4.76 13.62
CA ALA A 71 10.64 5.34 13.96
C ALA A 71 11.37 5.89 12.75
N ALA A 72 11.22 5.24 11.62
CA ALA A 72 11.87 5.65 10.37
C ALA A 72 10.99 6.56 9.53
N ARG A 73 9.74 6.78 9.93
CA ARG A 73 8.75 7.51 9.16
C ARG A 73 8.69 6.99 7.74
N ARG A 74 8.44 5.69 7.63
CA ARG A 74 8.51 4.99 6.36
C ARG A 74 7.35 4.03 6.21
N VAL A 75 6.77 4.00 5.01
CA VAL A 75 5.72 3.06 4.64
C VAL A 75 6.32 2.10 3.63
N VAL A 76 6.26 0.80 3.93
CA VAL A 76 6.82 -0.23 3.05
C VAL A 76 5.67 -0.98 2.40
N ILE A 77 5.57 -0.90 1.08
CA ILE A 77 4.51 -1.58 0.34
C ILE A 77 4.94 -3.02 0.11
N LEU A 78 4.18 -3.93 0.72
CA LEU A 78 4.51 -5.35 0.73
C LEU A 78 3.79 -6.12 -0.36
N GLU A 79 2.54 -5.73 -0.68
CA GLU A 79 1.76 -6.46 -1.64
C GLU A 79 0.75 -5.55 -2.32
N ILE A 80 0.56 -5.75 -3.61
CA ILE A 80 -0.51 -5.13 -4.39
C ILE A 80 -1.13 -6.28 -5.15
N ALA A 81 -2.40 -6.59 -4.85
CA ALA A 81 -3.02 -7.78 -5.41
C ALA A 81 -4.52 -7.58 -5.60
N PRO A 82 -5.11 -8.29 -6.56
CA PRO A 82 -6.56 -8.31 -6.68
C PRO A 82 -7.18 -8.95 -5.45
N ARG A 83 -8.40 -8.60 -5.18
CA ARG A 83 -9.10 -9.03 -3.99
C ARG A 83 -9.04 -10.54 -3.76
N GLY A 84 -9.30 -11.32 -4.80
CA GLY A 84 -9.32 -12.77 -4.65
C GLY A 84 -7.96 -13.36 -4.34
N ASP A 85 -6.93 -12.84 -4.99
CA ASP A 85 -5.58 -13.36 -4.84
C ASP A 85 -5.00 -13.06 -3.47
N ALA A 86 -5.42 -11.96 -2.86
CA ALA A 86 -4.90 -11.59 -1.55
C ALA A 86 -5.23 -12.63 -0.50
N TYR A 87 -6.33 -13.36 -0.67
CA TYR A 87 -6.71 -14.39 0.28
C TYR A 87 -6.12 -15.75 -0.01
N ARG A 88 -5.72 -15.99 -1.25
CA ARG A 88 -5.20 -17.29 -1.63
C ARG A 88 -3.86 -17.60 -1.00
N ASN A 89 -3.12 -16.58 -0.70
CA ASN A 89 -1.76 -16.75 -0.22
C ASN A 89 -1.66 -16.85 1.29
N LEU A 90 -2.77 -17.00 1.94
CA LEU A 90 -2.79 -17.13 3.39
C LEU A 90 -2.74 -18.59 3.87
#